data_8d16c0fb0c6daeb08ef6ed0b6e7f363d
#
_entry.id   8d16c0fb0c6daeb08ef6ed0b6e7f363d
#
_cell.length_a   1.000
_cell.length_b   1.000
_cell.length_c   1.000
_cell.angle_alpha   90.00
_cell.angle_beta   90.00
_cell.angle_gamma   90.00
#
_symmetry.space_group_name_H-M   'P 1'
#
loop_
_entity.id
_entity.type
_entity.pdbx_description
1 polymer ?
#
loop_
_entity_poly.entity_id
_entity_poly.type
_entity_poly.pdbx_seq_one_letter_code
_entity_poly.pdbx_strand_id
1 'polypeptide(L)'
;RLLKIFADIPADAGGDLFGKIYEYFLSNFALSEGQGGGEFFTPRSVVKLMVEIIEPHGGKVFDPACGSGGMFVQSAEFIATHRADAAAQNKAEDSIYVYGQEKTLETVKLAKMNLAVNGLRGTVIQANTYTEDPHGSLGQFDYVMANPPFNVDDVSVAAVEGDPRFNTYGIPRNKTKLKKADEGKETVPNANYLWINLFATSLKPKGRAALVMANSASDARHSEADIRQALIEANLIYGMLTMPSNMFYTVTLPATLWFFDKGKTDERIL
;
A
#
# COMPACT_ATOMS: atom_id res chain seq x y z
N ARG A 1 1.96 -17.76 -31.55
CA ARG A 1 3.43 -17.66 -31.44
C ARG A 1 3.89 -17.76 -29.99
N LEU A 2 3.25 -17.05 -29.06
CA LEU A 2 3.54 -17.07 -27.60
C LEU A 2 3.34 -18.45 -27.00
N LEU A 3 2.18 -19.10 -27.24
CA LEU A 3 1.86 -20.45 -26.77
C LEU A 3 2.88 -21.52 -27.24
N LYS A 4 3.49 -21.33 -28.42
CA LYS A 4 4.51 -22.25 -28.91
C LYS A 4 5.83 -22.09 -28.15
N ILE A 5 6.18 -20.87 -27.75
CA ILE A 5 7.38 -20.61 -26.91
C ILE A 5 7.18 -21.23 -25.51
N PHE A 6 5.98 -21.17 -24.94
CA PHE A 6 5.68 -21.83 -23.66
C PHE A 6 5.67 -23.35 -23.75
N ALA A 7 5.24 -23.90 -24.90
CA ALA A 7 5.21 -25.36 -25.11
C ALA A 7 6.63 -25.96 -25.24
N ASP A 8 7.62 -25.17 -25.60
CA ASP A 8 9.01 -25.58 -25.76
C ASP A 8 9.81 -25.53 -24.43
N ILE A 9 9.19 -25.07 -23.31
CA ILE A 9 9.82 -25.09 -21.99
C ILE A 9 9.77 -26.50 -21.43
N PRO A 10 10.93 -27.12 -21.05
CA PRO A 10 10.95 -28.46 -20.49
C PRO A 10 10.10 -28.58 -19.23
N ALA A 11 9.23 -29.57 -19.13
CA ALA A 11 8.34 -29.79 -17.99
C ALA A 11 9.10 -30.15 -16.69
N ASP A 12 10.39 -30.52 -16.82
CA ASP A 12 11.30 -30.84 -15.74
C ASP A 12 12.30 -29.74 -15.39
N ALA A 13 12.05 -28.50 -15.91
CA ALA A 13 12.86 -27.36 -15.54
C ALA A 13 12.74 -27.12 -14.01
N GLY A 14 13.81 -27.46 -13.30
CA GLY A 14 13.85 -27.42 -11.83
C GLY A 14 13.70 -26.03 -11.27
N GLY A 15 12.97 -25.93 -10.15
CA GLY A 15 12.66 -24.68 -9.48
C GLY A 15 11.42 -24.00 -10.05
N ASP A 16 11.05 -22.87 -9.45
CA ASP A 16 9.88 -22.07 -9.86
C ASP A 16 10.16 -21.25 -11.13
N LEU A 17 10.43 -21.94 -12.25
CA LEU A 17 10.65 -21.27 -13.55
C LEU A 17 9.37 -20.59 -14.05
N PHE A 18 8.21 -21.22 -13.86
CA PHE A 18 6.92 -20.64 -14.25
C PHE A 18 6.59 -19.39 -13.45
N GLY A 19 6.83 -19.37 -12.14
CA GLY A 19 6.69 -18.20 -11.30
C GLY A 19 7.59 -17.06 -11.77
N LYS A 20 8.87 -17.33 -12.05
CA LYS A 20 9.82 -16.32 -12.56
C LYS A 20 9.45 -15.76 -13.93
N ILE A 21 9.00 -16.62 -14.85
CA ILE A 21 8.50 -16.19 -16.16
C ILE A 21 7.25 -15.32 -15.99
N TYR A 22 6.34 -15.73 -15.13
CA TYR A 22 5.12 -15.00 -14.83
C TYR A 22 5.43 -13.63 -14.18
N GLU A 23 6.34 -13.57 -13.19
CA GLU A 23 6.82 -12.31 -12.60
C GLU A 23 7.45 -11.40 -13.66
N TYR A 24 8.24 -11.93 -14.56
CA TYR A 24 8.83 -11.17 -15.65
C TYR A 24 7.76 -10.55 -16.56
N PHE A 25 6.73 -11.32 -16.94
CA PHE A 25 5.64 -10.81 -17.75
C PHE A 25 4.79 -9.80 -17.00
N LEU A 26 4.47 -10.05 -15.72
CA LEU A 26 3.75 -9.10 -14.88
C LEU A 26 4.50 -7.77 -14.74
N SER A 27 5.79 -7.82 -14.50
CA SER A 27 6.64 -6.64 -14.38
C SER A 27 6.66 -5.84 -15.69
N ASN A 28 6.78 -6.51 -16.84
CA ASN A 28 6.75 -5.83 -18.13
C ASN A 28 5.36 -5.32 -18.51
N PHE A 29 4.29 -6.04 -18.14
CA PHE A 29 2.92 -5.60 -18.35
C PHE A 29 2.58 -4.39 -17.48
N ALA A 30 2.91 -4.43 -16.18
CA ALA A 30 2.74 -3.31 -15.26
C ALA A 30 3.53 -2.07 -15.71
N LEU A 31 4.74 -2.24 -16.26
CA LEU A 31 5.52 -1.15 -16.83
C LEU A 31 4.85 -0.55 -18.08
N SER A 32 4.19 -1.36 -18.91
CA SER A 32 3.49 -0.87 -20.12
C SER A 32 2.18 -0.17 -19.80
N GLU A 33 1.44 -0.63 -18.80
CA GLU A 33 0.17 -0.02 -18.34
C GLU A 33 0.43 1.22 -17.49
N GLY A 34 1.44 1.21 -16.61
CA GLY A 34 1.78 2.33 -15.72
C GLY A 34 2.22 3.61 -16.44
N GLN A 35 2.54 3.56 -17.74
CA GLN A 35 2.82 4.76 -18.53
C GLN A 35 1.57 5.62 -18.83
N GLY A 36 0.37 5.10 -18.60
CA GLY A 36 -0.89 5.79 -18.91
C GLY A 36 -1.67 6.38 -17.73
N GLY A 37 -1.38 6.00 -16.48
CA GLY A 37 -2.26 6.30 -15.35
C GLY A 37 -1.60 6.80 -14.06
N GLY A 38 -0.29 7.03 -14.03
CA GLY A 38 0.40 7.44 -12.79
C GLY A 38 0.60 6.30 -11.78
N GLU A 39 0.33 5.07 -12.17
CA GLU A 39 0.58 3.88 -11.37
C GLU A 39 2.05 3.49 -11.47
N PHE A 40 2.72 3.38 -10.33
CA PHE A 40 4.14 3.07 -10.26
C PHE A 40 4.34 1.65 -9.77
N PHE A 41 5.02 0.84 -10.58
CA PHE A 41 5.51 -0.45 -10.11
C PHE A 41 6.50 -0.24 -8.97
N THR A 42 6.22 -0.79 -7.80
CA THR A 42 7.10 -0.71 -6.64
C THR A 42 8.27 -1.69 -6.80
N PRO A 43 9.52 -1.24 -6.83
CA PRO A 43 10.67 -2.12 -6.94
C PRO A 43 10.69 -3.15 -5.81
N ARG A 44 11.01 -4.41 -6.14
CA ARG A 44 11.06 -5.52 -5.19
C ARG A 44 11.95 -5.21 -3.97
N SER A 45 13.06 -4.50 -4.17
CA SER A 45 13.96 -4.08 -3.09
C SER A 45 13.29 -3.13 -2.09
N VAL A 46 12.43 -2.21 -2.56
CA VAL A 46 11.66 -1.29 -1.71
C VAL A 46 10.60 -2.07 -0.92
N VAL A 47 9.85 -2.94 -1.60
CA VAL A 47 8.85 -3.79 -0.93
C VAL A 47 9.51 -4.68 0.12
N LYS A 48 10.64 -5.30 -0.21
CA LYS A 48 11.39 -6.13 0.73
C LYS A 48 11.81 -5.31 1.96
N LEU A 49 12.34 -4.11 1.78
CA LEU A 49 12.70 -3.22 2.89
C LEU A 49 11.49 -2.90 3.78
N MET A 50 10.33 -2.58 3.19
CA MET A 50 9.11 -2.31 3.94
C MET A 50 8.68 -3.52 4.77
N VAL A 51 8.69 -4.71 4.16
CA VAL A 51 8.31 -5.97 4.82
C VAL A 51 9.27 -6.33 5.95
N GLU A 52 10.59 -6.20 5.74
CA GLU A 52 11.60 -6.45 6.78
C GLU A 52 11.46 -5.51 7.99
N ILE A 53 10.98 -4.28 7.79
CA ILE A 53 10.76 -3.32 8.88
C ILE A 53 9.47 -3.59 9.65
N ILE A 54 8.37 -3.93 8.97
CA ILE A 54 7.09 -4.16 9.65
C ILE A 54 6.91 -5.59 10.15
N GLU A 55 7.74 -6.53 9.71
CA GLU A 55 7.80 -7.93 10.17
C GLU A 55 6.42 -8.62 10.21
N PRO A 56 5.76 -8.87 9.08
CA PRO A 56 4.45 -9.52 9.06
C PRO A 56 4.59 -11.02 9.38
N HIS A 57 4.38 -11.42 10.62
CA HIS A 57 4.49 -12.81 11.06
C HIS A 57 3.20 -13.63 10.85
N GLY A 58 2.12 -13.04 10.40
CA GLY A 58 0.81 -13.68 10.16
C GLY A 58 -0.34 -12.70 10.29
N GLY A 59 -1.59 -13.18 10.14
CA GLY A 59 -2.78 -12.35 10.29
C GLY A 59 -3.28 -11.70 9.01
N LYS A 60 -3.98 -10.58 9.12
CA LYS A 60 -4.62 -9.88 8.01
C LYS A 60 -3.72 -8.79 7.44
N VAL A 61 -3.39 -8.88 6.16
CA VAL A 61 -2.61 -7.87 5.42
C VAL A 61 -3.52 -7.14 4.46
N PHE A 62 -3.53 -5.82 4.49
CA PHE A 62 -4.35 -4.97 3.63
C PHE A 62 -3.50 -4.10 2.71
N ASP A 63 -3.90 -4.06 1.45
CA ASP A 63 -3.38 -3.11 0.47
C ASP A 63 -4.57 -2.43 -0.23
N PRO A 64 -4.86 -1.15 0.09
CA PRO A 64 -5.98 -0.41 -0.48
C PRO A 64 -5.73 0.10 -1.91
N ALA A 65 -4.57 -0.15 -2.49
CA ALA A 65 -4.20 0.19 -3.87
C ALA A 65 -3.26 -0.89 -4.42
N CYS A 66 -3.71 -2.17 -4.38
CA CYS A 66 -2.84 -3.32 -4.44
C CYS A 66 -2.17 -3.58 -5.79
N GLY A 67 -2.58 -2.89 -6.85
CA GLY A 67 -2.05 -3.16 -8.17
C GLY A 67 -2.13 -4.65 -8.50
N SER A 68 -1.04 -5.21 -8.99
CA SER A 68 -0.91 -6.66 -9.27
C SER A 68 -0.68 -7.54 -8.03
N GLY A 69 -0.68 -7.00 -6.81
CA GLY A 69 -0.53 -7.75 -5.56
C GLY A 69 0.92 -8.05 -5.14
N GLY A 70 1.88 -7.30 -5.65
CA GLY A 70 3.31 -7.53 -5.35
C GLY A 70 3.67 -7.43 -3.87
N MET A 71 3.02 -6.55 -3.10
CA MET A 71 3.21 -6.41 -1.65
C MET A 71 2.83 -7.70 -0.91
N PHE A 72 1.76 -8.37 -1.33
CA PHE A 72 1.29 -9.61 -0.72
C PHE A 72 2.29 -10.76 -0.92
N VAL A 73 2.83 -10.89 -2.12
CA VAL A 73 3.81 -11.93 -2.45
C VAL A 73 5.07 -11.77 -1.60
N GLN A 74 5.59 -10.55 -1.46
CA GLN A 74 6.76 -10.28 -0.63
C GLN A 74 6.50 -10.52 0.86
N SER A 75 5.30 -10.20 1.36
CA SER A 75 4.91 -10.50 2.74
C SER A 75 4.90 -12.01 3.00
N ALA A 76 4.39 -12.80 2.08
CA ALA A 76 4.39 -14.26 2.18
C ALA A 76 5.81 -14.85 2.12
N GLU A 77 6.66 -14.31 1.26
CA GLU A 77 8.08 -14.71 1.15
C GLU A 77 8.84 -14.44 2.45
N PHE A 78 8.58 -13.28 3.09
CA PHE A 78 9.13 -12.95 4.41
C PHE A 78 8.75 -14.00 5.45
N ILE A 79 7.46 -14.33 5.57
CA ILE A 79 6.97 -15.33 6.53
C ILE A 79 7.62 -16.68 6.26
N ALA A 80 7.68 -17.12 5.00
CA ALA A 80 8.30 -18.39 4.64
C ALA A 80 9.78 -18.44 5.04
N THR A 81 10.51 -17.34 4.88
CA THR A 81 11.94 -17.24 5.19
C THR A 81 12.20 -17.21 6.71
N HIS A 82 11.35 -16.53 7.48
CA HIS A 82 11.54 -16.30 8.93
C HIS A 82 10.72 -17.25 9.82
N ARG A 83 10.09 -18.26 9.25
CA ARG A 83 9.19 -19.16 9.97
C ARG A 83 9.86 -19.88 11.14
N ALA A 84 11.10 -20.28 11.00
CA ALA A 84 11.85 -20.96 12.06
C ALA A 84 12.13 -20.02 13.25
N ASP A 85 12.50 -18.79 12.97
CA ASP A 85 12.81 -17.77 13.99
C ASP A 85 11.53 -17.32 14.71
N ALA A 86 10.42 -17.18 13.97
CA ALA A 86 9.12 -16.82 14.53
C ALA A 86 8.57 -17.92 15.44
N ALA A 87 8.73 -19.20 15.07
CA ALA A 87 8.36 -20.35 15.91
C ALA A 87 9.16 -20.40 17.20
N ALA A 88 10.47 -20.12 17.15
CA ALA A 88 11.33 -20.06 18.34
C ALA A 88 10.94 -18.92 19.30
N GLN A 89 10.32 -17.86 18.80
CA GLN A 89 9.85 -16.70 19.57
C GLN A 89 8.38 -16.77 19.99
N ASN A 90 7.67 -17.89 19.75
CA ASN A 90 6.22 -18.03 19.94
C ASN A 90 5.39 -16.95 19.20
N LYS A 91 5.89 -16.44 18.07
CA LYS A 91 5.22 -15.44 17.23
C LYS A 91 4.56 -16.03 15.97
N ALA A 92 4.67 -17.34 15.77
CA ALA A 92 4.20 -18.01 14.56
C ALA A 92 2.67 -18.05 14.50
N GLU A 93 2.07 -17.11 13.79
CA GLU A 93 0.82 -17.33 13.09
C GLU A 93 1.15 -17.94 11.73
N ASP A 94 0.58 -19.10 11.41
CA ASP A 94 1.03 -19.96 10.30
C ASP A 94 0.76 -19.41 8.89
N SER A 95 0.01 -18.32 8.74
CA SER A 95 -0.34 -17.78 7.42
C SER A 95 -0.88 -16.35 7.47
N ILE A 96 -0.70 -15.63 6.35
CA ILE A 96 -1.43 -14.38 6.12
C ILE A 96 -2.72 -14.64 5.34
N TYR A 97 -3.70 -13.77 5.54
CA TYR A 97 -4.84 -13.61 4.67
C TYR A 97 -4.82 -12.18 4.10
N VAL A 98 -4.80 -12.04 2.78
CA VAL A 98 -4.62 -10.75 2.13
C VAL A 98 -5.94 -10.15 1.67
N TYR A 99 -6.06 -8.84 1.82
CA TYR A 99 -7.20 -8.04 1.42
C TYR A 99 -6.70 -6.94 0.49
N GLY A 100 -7.13 -6.96 -0.76
CA GLY A 100 -6.74 -5.99 -1.76
C GLY A 100 -7.92 -5.18 -2.27
N GLN A 101 -7.70 -3.89 -2.50
CA GLN A 101 -8.57 -3.04 -3.31
C GLN A 101 -7.79 -2.51 -4.50
N GLU A 102 -8.44 -2.49 -5.64
CA GLU A 102 -7.86 -1.94 -6.88
C GLU A 102 -8.98 -1.36 -7.74
N LYS A 103 -8.74 -0.20 -8.31
CA LYS A 103 -9.74 0.54 -9.10
C LYS A 103 -10.00 -0.14 -10.45
N THR A 104 -8.96 -0.71 -11.06
CA THR A 104 -9.00 -1.23 -12.43
C THR A 104 -9.29 -2.73 -12.44
N LEU A 105 -10.34 -3.16 -13.14
CA LEU A 105 -10.77 -4.57 -13.17
C LEU A 105 -9.70 -5.51 -13.73
N GLU A 106 -8.98 -5.09 -14.75
CA GLU A 106 -7.91 -5.87 -15.37
C GLU A 106 -6.79 -6.13 -14.37
N THR A 107 -6.42 -5.12 -13.60
CA THR A 107 -5.40 -5.20 -12.55
C THR A 107 -5.89 -6.10 -11.39
N VAL A 108 -7.17 -6.05 -11.02
CA VAL A 108 -7.79 -7.01 -10.07
C VAL A 108 -7.63 -8.45 -10.52
N LYS A 109 -7.84 -8.73 -11.81
CA LYS A 109 -7.65 -10.09 -12.37
C LYS A 109 -6.20 -10.54 -12.26
N LEU A 110 -5.24 -9.64 -12.56
CA LEU A 110 -3.81 -9.92 -12.41
C LEU A 110 -3.44 -10.19 -10.96
N ALA A 111 -3.93 -9.38 -10.01
CA ALA A 111 -3.72 -9.61 -8.59
C ALA A 111 -4.24 -10.98 -8.14
N LYS A 112 -5.47 -11.35 -8.54
CA LYS A 112 -6.04 -12.67 -8.23
C LYS A 112 -5.22 -13.82 -8.81
N MET A 113 -4.73 -13.68 -10.04
CA MET A 113 -3.85 -14.67 -10.66
C MET A 113 -2.52 -14.77 -9.90
N ASN A 114 -1.95 -13.62 -9.51
CA ASN A 114 -0.71 -13.57 -8.74
C ASN A 114 -0.87 -14.25 -7.37
N LEU A 115 -1.97 -14.00 -6.66
CA LEU A 115 -2.28 -14.72 -5.42
C LEU A 115 -2.37 -16.23 -5.64
N ALA A 116 -3.09 -16.66 -6.68
CA ALA A 116 -3.28 -18.08 -6.98
C ALA A 116 -1.95 -18.81 -7.30
N VAL A 117 -1.10 -18.18 -8.14
CA VAL A 117 0.23 -18.75 -8.51
C VAL A 117 1.14 -18.87 -7.29
N ASN A 118 1.08 -17.93 -6.36
CA ASN A 118 1.89 -17.94 -5.14
C ASN A 118 1.22 -18.66 -3.95
N GLY A 119 0.07 -19.32 -4.18
CA GLY A 119 -0.63 -20.07 -3.14
C GLY A 119 -1.15 -19.22 -1.98
N LEU A 120 -1.37 -17.91 -2.22
CA LEU A 120 -1.83 -16.98 -1.20
C LEU A 120 -3.35 -16.97 -1.08
N ARG A 121 -3.81 -17.02 0.17
CA ARG A 121 -5.24 -16.88 0.48
C ARG A 121 -5.62 -15.42 0.63
N GLY A 122 -6.68 -15.00 -0.04
CA GLY A 122 -7.11 -13.61 0.08
C GLY A 122 -8.26 -13.24 -0.82
N THR A 123 -8.67 -11.99 -0.69
CA THR A 123 -9.76 -11.40 -1.45
C THR A 123 -9.28 -10.08 -2.06
N VAL A 124 -9.33 -9.97 -3.38
CA VAL A 124 -9.10 -8.71 -4.11
C VAL A 124 -10.40 -8.28 -4.75
N ILE A 125 -10.82 -7.05 -4.48
CA ILE A 125 -12.09 -6.47 -4.94
C ILE A 125 -11.81 -5.23 -5.78
N GLN A 126 -12.55 -5.11 -6.89
CA GLN A 126 -12.56 -3.85 -7.63
C GLN A 126 -13.32 -2.80 -6.83
N ALA A 127 -12.64 -1.74 -6.41
CA ALA A 127 -13.24 -0.65 -5.65
C ALA A 127 -12.43 0.64 -5.76
N ASN A 128 -13.12 1.77 -5.74
CA ASN A 128 -12.47 3.06 -5.55
C ASN A 128 -12.33 3.33 -4.04
N THR A 129 -11.12 3.27 -3.53
CA THR A 129 -10.81 3.37 -2.09
C THR A 129 -11.32 4.67 -1.45
N TYR A 130 -11.41 5.76 -2.20
CA TYR A 130 -11.93 7.02 -1.66
C TYR A 130 -13.43 7.00 -1.37
N THR A 131 -14.20 6.16 -2.06
CA THR A 131 -15.67 6.15 -1.98
C THR A 131 -16.26 4.81 -1.54
N GLU A 132 -15.45 3.75 -1.51
CA GLU A 132 -15.90 2.40 -1.22
C GLU A 132 -15.01 1.73 -0.17
N ASP A 133 -15.61 0.92 0.70
CA ASP A 133 -14.91 0.14 1.72
C ASP A 133 -15.46 -1.30 1.80
N PRO A 134 -15.23 -2.13 0.77
CA PRO A 134 -15.78 -3.47 0.70
C PRO A 134 -15.21 -4.41 1.78
N HIS A 135 -14.12 -4.04 2.43
CA HIS A 135 -13.50 -4.83 3.48
C HIS A 135 -13.83 -4.35 4.89
N GLY A 136 -14.55 -3.23 5.05
CA GLY A 136 -14.82 -2.62 6.37
C GLY A 136 -13.53 -2.31 7.10
N SER A 137 -12.65 -1.54 6.48
CA SER A 137 -11.22 -1.49 6.81
C SER A 137 -10.89 -0.87 8.17
N LEU A 138 -11.78 -0.08 8.76
CA LEU A 138 -11.51 0.66 9.99
C LEU A 138 -11.14 -0.28 11.16
N GLY A 139 -9.88 -0.24 11.61
CA GLY A 139 -9.36 -1.01 12.75
C GLY A 139 -9.30 -2.53 12.54
N GLN A 140 -9.24 -3.02 11.31
CA GLN A 140 -9.39 -4.45 11.00
C GLN A 140 -8.10 -5.21 10.71
N PHE A 141 -7.00 -4.52 10.44
CA PHE A 141 -5.83 -5.17 9.87
C PHE A 141 -4.63 -5.20 10.82
N ASP A 142 -3.91 -6.30 10.78
CA ASP A 142 -2.67 -6.48 11.52
C ASP A 142 -1.53 -5.73 10.80
N TYR A 143 -1.58 -5.75 9.46
CA TYR A 143 -0.61 -5.05 8.61
C TYR A 143 -1.32 -4.32 7.46
N VAL A 144 -0.83 -3.12 7.15
CA VAL A 144 -1.26 -2.33 5.99
C VAL A 144 -0.04 -1.91 5.20
N MET A 145 -0.03 -2.21 3.90
CA MET A 145 1.10 -1.88 3.02
C MET A 145 0.58 -1.45 1.67
N ALA A 146 1.03 -0.32 1.15
CA ALA A 146 0.78 0.06 -0.23
C ALA A 146 1.77 1.09 -0.78
N ASN A 147 1.74 1.20 -2.10
CA ASN A 147 2.25 2.33 -2.85
C ASN A 147 1.07 2.97 -3.60
N PRO A 148 0.28 3.82 -2.95
CA PRO A 148 -0.89 4.45 -3.58
C PRO A 148 -0.50 5.52 -4.59
N PRO A 149 -1.40 5.96 -5.47
CA PRO A 149 -1.13 7.06 -6.40
C PRO A 149 -0.86 8.36 -5.64
N PHE A 150 0.21 9.08 -6.05
CA PHE A 150 0.64 10.32 -5.41
C PHE A 150 -0.07 11.55 -5.99
N ASN A 151 -0.29 12.55 -5.14
CA ASN A 151 -0.73 13.90 -5.52
C ASN A 151 -2.03 13.93 -6.33
N VAL A 152 -2.95 13.01 -6.09
CA VAL A 152 -4.30 13.04 -6.69
C VAL A 152 -5.06 14.23 -6.11
N ASP A 153 -5.62 15.11 -6.95
CA ASP A 153 -6.25 16.38 -6.56
C ASP A 153 -7.75 16.48 -6.89
N ASP A 154 -8.31 15.44 -7.50
CA ASP A 154 -9.71 15.37 -7.92
C ASP A 154 -10.66 14.69 -6.90
N VAL A 155 -10.17 14.38 -5.69
CA VAL A 155 -10.98 13.75 -4.66
C VAL A 155 -11.90 14.75 -4.00
N SER A 156 -13.22 14.53 -4.10
CA SER A 156 -14.23 15.39 -3.48
C SER A 156 -14.13 15.37 -1.95
N VAL A 157 -14.06 16.54 -1.34
CA VAL A 157 -14.10 16.68 0.11
C VAL A 157 -15.39 16.11 0.69
N ALA A 158 -16.54 16.36 0.06
CA ALA A 158 -17.84 15.86 0.51
C ALA A 158 -17.91 14.32 0.52
N ALA A 159 -17.13 13.64 -0.31
CA ALA A 159 -17.09 12.18 -0.33
C ALA A 159 -16.30 11.57 0.84
N VAL A 160 -15.35 12.31 1.42
CA VAL A 160 -14.40 11.78 2.43
C VAL A 160 -14.56 12.41 3.80
N GLU A 161 -15.18 13.61 3.92
CA GLU A 161 -15.24 14.33 5.19
C GLU A 161 -16.10 13.64 6.27
N GLY A 162 -17.10 12.86 5.87
CA GLY A 162 -17.94 12.07 6.77
C GLY A 162 -17.37 10.68 7.10
N ASP A 163 -16.29 10.27 6.45
CA ASP A 163 -15.73 8.93 6.58
C ASP A 163 -14.59 8.87 7.61
N PRO A 164 -14.73 8.10 8.70
CA PRO A 164 -13.72 8.00 9.75
C PRO A 164 -12.38 7.43 9.25
N ARG A 165 -12.35 6.73 8.12
CA ARG A 165 -11.10 6.28 7.52
C ARG A 165 -10.19 7.44 7.15
N PHE A 166 -10.78 8.59 6.75
CA PHE A 166 -10.07 9.75 6.23
C PHE A 166 -10.06 10.95 7.16
N ASN A 167 -11.07 11.11 8.04
CA ASN A 167 -11.23 12.34 8.84
C ASN A 167 -10.76 12.23 10.29
N THR A 168 -10.36 11.06 10.78
CA THR A 168 -9.99 10.85 12.19
C THR A 168 -8.87 11.79 12.66
N TYR A 169 -7.89 12.06 11.80
CA TYR A 169 -6.78 12.99 12.10
C TYR A 169 -6.89 14.31 11.35
N GLY A 170 -8.02 14.54 10.68
CA GLY A 170 -8.28 15.73 9.87
C GLY A 170 -8.23 15.46 8.37
N ILE A 171 -8.77 16.39 7.59
CA ILE A 171 -8.83 16.31 6.11
C ILE A 171 -7.98 17.42 5.48
N PRO A 172 -7.19 17.11 4.45
CA PRO A 172 -6.48 18.15 3.69
C PRO A 172 -7.48 19.16 3.10
N ARG A 173 -7.23 20.44 3.31
CA ARG A 173 -8.10 21.53 2.84
C ARG A 173 -7.31 22.55 2.05
N ASN A 174 -7.93 23.14 1.03
CA ASN A 174 -7.39 24.28 0.31
C ASN A 174 -7.33 25.53 1.21
N LYS A 175 -6.32 26.38 1.04
CA LYS A 175 -6.15 27.62 1.80
C LYS A 175 -7.26 28.63 1.56
N THR A 176 -7.80 28.67 0.34
CA THR A 176 -8.79 29.65 -0.08
C THR A 176 -10.17 29.03 0.04
N LYS A 177 -11.05 29.67 0.80
CA LYS A 177 -12.46 29.28 0.84
C LYS A 177 -13.09 29.45 -0.54
N LEU A 178 -13.81 28.45 -0.99
CA LEU A 178 -14.59 28.51 -2.22
C LEU A 178 -15.67 29.61 -2.12
N LYS A 179 -16.04 30.18 -3.27
CA LYS A 179 -17.22 31.04 -3.35
C LYS A 179 -18.48 30.22 -3.06
N LYS A 180 -19.50 30.83 -2.46
CA LYS A 180 -20.78 30.16 -2.13
C LYS A 180 -21.39 29.34 -3.29
N ALA A 181 -21.18 29.76 -4.53
CA ALA A 181 -21.68 29.07 -5.72
C ALA A 181 -20.97 27.72 -6.01
N ASP A 182 -19.83 27.46 -5.39
CA ASP A 182 -19.01 26.29 -5.57
C ASP A 182 -18.97 25.40 -4.32
N GLU A 183 -19.81 25.72 -3.30
CA GLU A 183 -20.01 24.85 -2.13
C GLU A 183 -20.48 23.46 -2.61
N GLY A 184 -19.76 22.40 -2.19
CA GLY A 184 -20.03 21.01 -2.61
C GLY A 184 -19.20 20.54 -3.80
N LYS A 185 -18.44 21.43 -4.47
CA LYS A 185 -17.47 21.05 -5.52
C LYS A 185 -16.03 21.08 -5.03
N GLU A 186 -15.83 21.23 -3.72
CA GLU A 186 -14.49 21.27 -3.15
C GLU A 186 -13.79 19.94 -3.31
N THR A 187 -12.57 19.96 -3.84
CA THR A 187 -11.65 18.82 -3.83
C THR A 187 -10.52 19.07 -2.84
N VAL A 188 -9.89 17.99 -2.37
CA VAL A 188 -8.67 18.09 -1.57
C VAL A 188 -7.52 18.66 -2.42
N PRO A 189 -6.58 19.42 -1.83
CA PRO A 189 -5.41 19.93 -2.57
C PRO A 189 -4.54 18.82 -3.14
N ASN A 190 -4.44 17.73 -2.41
CA ASN A 190 -3.94 16.42 -2.84
C ASN A 190 -4.40 15.34 -1.84
N ALA A 191 -4.44 14.10 -2.29
CA ALA A 191 -4.95 12.97 -1.49
C ALA A 191 -3.87 12.27 -0.65
N ASN A 192 -2.62 12.74 -0.63
CA ASN A 192 -1.54 12.08 0.10
C ASN A 192 -1.91 11.82 1.57
N TYR A 193 -2.47 12.82 2.24
CA TYR A 193 -2.88 12.69 3.64
C TYR A 193 -4.20 11.93 3.85
N LEU A 194 -5.00 11.71 2.82
CA LEU A 194 -6.11 10.75 2.88
C LEU A 194 -5.55 9.32 2.97
N TRP A 195 -4.54 8.99 2.18
CA TRP A 195 -3.85 7.70 2.27
C TRP A 195 -3.18 7.50 3.62
N ILE A 196 -2.46 8.51 4.11
CA ILE A 196 -1.80 8.48 5.43
C ILE A 196 -2.82 8.22 6.54
N ASN A 197 -3.98 8.89 6.52
CA ASN A 197 -5.08 8.64 7.45
C ASN A 197 -5.60 7.21 7.35
N LEU A 198 -5.89 6.74 6.14
CA LEU A 198 -6.41 5.40 5.90
C LEU A 198 -5.49 4.31 6.48
N PHE A 199 -4.18 4.46 6.32
CA PHE A 199 -3.21 3.53 6.89
C PHE A 199 -3.30 3.48 8.42
N ALA A 200 -3.27 4.65 9.06
CA ALA A 200 -3.37 4.75 10.52
C ALA A 200 -4.70 4.20 11.05
N THR A 201 -5.82 4.51 10.38
CA THR A 201 -7.17 4.12 10.83
C THR A 201 -7.51 2.66 10.57
N SER A 202 -6.92 2.04 9.54
CA SER A 202 -7.16 0.63 9.21
C SER A 202 -6.48 -0.35 10.17
N LEU A 203 -5.48 0.09 10.93
CA LEU A 203 -4.71 -0.75 11.84
C LEU A 203 -5.50 -1.14 13.09
N LYS A 204 -5.40 -2.39 13.49
CA LYS A 204 -5.73 -2.89 14.84
C LYS A 204 -4.85 -2.21 15.91
N PRO A 205 -5.17 -2.36 17.22
CA PRO A 205 -4.42 -1.71 18.32
C PRO A 205 -2.91 -2.02 18.38
N LYS A 206 -2.44 -3.12 17.77
CA LYS A 206 -1.01 -3.49 17.69
C LYS A 206 -0.55 -3.64 16.25
N GLY A 207 -1.34 -3.16 15.31
CA GLY A 207 -1.04 -3.27 13.88
C GLY A 207 0.09 -2.36 13.45
N ARG A 208 0.78 -2.76 12.39
CA ARG A 208 1.88 -2.01 11.77
C ARG A 208 1.58 -1.70 10.31
N ALA A 209 2.08 -0.59 9.83
CA ALA A 209 1.95 -0.26 8.41
C ALA A 209 3.23 0.30 7.81
N ALA A 210 3.36 0.10 6.50
CA ALA A 210 4.40 0.72 5.69
C ALA A 210 3.78 1.33 4.42
N LEU A 211 4.01 2.61 4.21
CA LEU A 211 3.43 3.40 3.13
C LEU A 211 4.53 4.03 2.30
N VAL A 212 4.47 3.86 0.98
CA VAL A 212 5.26 4.67 0.05
C VAL A 212 4.50 5.96 -0.23
N MET A 213 5.16 7.10 -0.10
CA MET A 213 4.54 8.40 -0.32
C MET A 213 5.49 9.38 -1.01
N ALA A 214 4.94 10.33 -1.75
CA ALA A 214 5.72 11.43 -2.30
C ALA A 214 6.50 12.16 -1.20
N ASN A 215 7.77 12.49 -1.46
CA ASN A 215 8.62 13.17 -0.47
C ASN A 215 8.02 14.50 0.01
N SER A 216 7.27 15.19 -0.85
CA SER A 216 6.56 16.43 -0.50
C SER A 216 5.55 16.29 0.64
N ALA A 217 5.05 15.09 0.93
CA ALA A 217 4.18 14.87 2.08
C ALA A 217 4.91 15.01 3.41
N SER A 218 6.23 14.79 3.45
CA SER A 218 7.04 14.84 4.67
C SER A 218 7.20 16.27 5.22
N ASP A 219 7.19 17.28 4.35
CA ASP A 219 7.33 18.70 4.71
C ASP A 219 6.10 19.54 4.34
N ALA A 220 4.99 18.89 4.02
CA ALA A 220 3.72 19.54 3.72
C ALA A 220 3.28 20.51 4.83
N ARG A 221 2.64 21.61 4.43
CA ARG A 221 2.27 22.72 5.32
C ARG A 221 0.76 22.81 5.47
N HIS A 222 0.28 23.72 6.35
CA HIS A 222 -1.14 24.04 6.60
C HIS A 222 -1.90 22.82 7.11
N SER A 223 -3.11 22.54 6.62
CA SER A 223 -3.96 21.43 7.08
C SER A 223 -3.26 20.07 7.06
N GLU A 224 -2.35 19.86 6.14
CA GLU A 224 -1.56 18.62 6.09
C GLU A 224 -0.51 18.56 7.21
N ALA A 225 0.07 19.70 7.60
CA ALA A 225 0.92 19.77 8.79
C ALA A 225 0.14 19.49 10.07
N ASP A 226 -1.08 19.98 10.18
CA ASP A 226 -1.95 19.74 11.33
C ASP A 226 -2.31 18.25 11.46
N ILE A 227 -2.59 17.58 10.34
CA ILE A 227 -2.83 16.12 10.32
C ILE A 227 -1.58 15.36 10.75
N ARG A 228 -0.41 15.75 10.24
CA ARG A 228 0.86 15.12 10.61
C ARG A 228 1.13 15.29 12.10
N GLN A 229 0.89 16.47 12.64
CA GLN A 229 1.01 16.74 14.07
C GLN A 229 0.10 15.83 14.88
N ALA A 230 -1.18 15.70 14.51
CA ALA A 230 -2.13 14.83 15.18
C ALA A 230 -1.69 13.36 15.19
N LEU A 231 -1.10 12.86 14.08
CA LEU A 231 -0.56 11.51 13.99
C LEU A 231 0.69 11.30 14.89
N ILE A 232 1.54 12.31 15.02
CA ILE A 232 2.72 12.30 15.91
C ILE A 232 2.26 12.33 17.37
N GLU A 233 1.33 13.21 17.73
CA GLU A 233 0.76 13.31 19.08
C GLU A 233 0.02 12.04 19.49
N ALA A 234 -0.61 11.34 18.54
CA ALA A 234 -1.19 10.02 18.75
C ALA A 234 -0.16 8.88 18.85
N ASN A 235 1.12 9.20 18.78
CA ASN A 235 2.27 8.27 18.84
C ASN A 235 2.21 7.12 17.81
N LEU A 236 1.74 7.40 16.59
CA LEU A 236 1.51 6.37 15.56
C LEU A 236 2.68 6.21 14.60
N ILE A 237 3.35 7.31 14.25
CA ILE A 237 4.50 7.28 13.34
C ILE A 237 5.73 6.82 14.11
N TYR A 238 6.33 5.70 13.67
CA TYR A 238 7.50 5.20 14.35
C TYR A 238 8.80 5.36 13.52
N GLY A 239 8.69 5.54 12.22
CA GLY A 239 9.85 5.78 11.36
C GLY A 239 9.49 6.43 10.04
N MET A 240 10.44 7.17 9.49
CA MET A 240 10.36 7.78 8.16
C MET A 240 11.72 7.62 7.47
N LEU A 241 11.72 7.04 6.27
CA LEU A 241 12.93 6.81 5.50
C LEU A 241 12.83 7.44 4.12
N THR A 242 13.61 8.48 3.87
CA THR A 242 13.70 9.09 2.53
C THR A 242 14.54 8.23 1.60
N MET A 243 13.95 7.83 0.48
CA MET A 243 14.60 7.03 -0.55
C MET A 243 15.38 7.93 -1.51
N PRO A 244 16.50 7.46 -2.08
CA PRO A 244 17.20 8.18 -3.13
C PRO A 244 16.33 8.44 -4.35
N SER A 245 16.66 9.47 -5.13
CA SER A 245 16.07 9.70 -6.44
C SER A 245 16.30 8.51 -7.37
N ASN A 246 15.42 8.32 -8.36
CA ASN A 246 15.50 7.23 -9.34
C ASN A 246 15.39 5.81 -8.76
N MET A 247 14.84 5.64 -7.56
CA MET A 247 14.52 4.32 -7.01
C MET A 247 13.36 3.65 -7.73
N PHE A 248 12.46 4.43 -8.32
CA PHE A 248 11.33 3.94 -9.11
C PHE A 248 11.62 4.10 -10.59
N TYR A 249 11.33 3.09 -11.40
CA TYR A 249 11.72 3.03 -12.82
C TYR A 249 11.21 4.21 -13.66
N THR A 250 10.07 4.81 -13.27
CA THR A 250 9.41 5.87 -14.05
C THR A 250 9.39 7.23 -13.34
N VAL A 251 9.95 7.32 -12.14
CA VAL A 251 9.92 8.54 -11.31
C VAL A 251 11.32 8.92 -10.88
N THR A 252 11.71 10.12 -11.25
CA THR A 252 13.01 10.71 -10.84
C THR A 252 12.96 11.33 -9.45
N LEU A 253 11.77 11.64 -8.94
CA LEU A 253 11.60 12.28 -7.63
C LEU A 253 11.81 11.27 -6.49
N PRO A 254 12.40 11.71 -5.37
CA PRO A 254 12.53 10.86 -4.19
C PRO A 254 11.15 10.58 -3.58
N ALA A 255 11.00 9.38 -3.04
CA ALA A 255 9.84 9.01 -2.22
C ALA A 255 10.28 8.84 -0.76
N THR A 256 9.33 8.90 0.16
CA THR A 256 9.55 8.62 1.58
C THR A 256 8.70 7.42 1.98
N LEU A 257 9.32 6.48 2.67
CA LEU A 257 8.61 5.40 3.34
C LEU A 257 8.17 5.90 4.72
N TRP A 258 6.89 5.72 5.01
CA TRP A 258 6.30 6.04 6.30
C TRP A 258 5.95 4.75 7.00
N PHE A 259 6.35 4.64 8.28
CA PHE A 259 6.09 3.46 9.09
C PHE A 259 5.21 3.81 10.28
N PHE A 260 4.18 3.01 10.51
CA PHE A 260 3.22 3.17 11.60
C PHE A 260 3.26 1.94 12.51
N ASP A 261 3.15 2.16 13.81
CA ASP A 261 3.01 1.09 14.81
C ASP A 261 2.04 1.56 15.90
N LYS A 262 0.82 1.00 15.92
CA LYS A 262 -0.18 1.28 16.97
C LYS A 262 0.15 0.66 18.32
N GLY A 263 1.07 -0.29 18.37
CA GLY A 263 1.58 -0.90 19.59
C GLY A 263 2.80 -0.21 20.18
N LYS A 264 3.28 0.87 19.56
CA LYS A 264 4.45 1.62 19.95
C LYS A 264 4.29 2.24 21.36
N THR A 265 5.28 2.02 22.22
CA THR A 265 5.36 2.56 23.59
C THR A 265 6.42 3.64 23.75
N ASP A 266 7.31 3.77 22.77
CA ASP A 266 8.38 4.77 22.70
C ASP A 266 7.91 5.95 21.84
N GLU A 267 8.15 7.18 22.28
CA GLU A 267 7.75 8.39 21.55
C GLU A 267 8.72 8.79 20.41
N ARG A 268 9.89 8.15 20.34
CA ARG A 268 10.88 8.45 19.29
C ARG A 268 10.37 8.07 17.90
N ILE A 269 10.73 8.86 16.92
CA ILE A 269 10.55 8.57 15.48
C ILE A 269 11.94 8.36 14.89
N LEU A 270 12.13 7.24 14.21
CA LEU A 270 13.38 6.83 13.55
C LEU A 270 13.48 7.40 12.14
#